data_02993580ed6746265d18bd6ed3b19b1e
#
_entry.id   02993580ed6746265d18bd6ed3b19b1e
#
_cell.length_a   1.000
_cell.length_b   1.000
_cell.length_c   1.000
_cell.angle_alpha   90.00
_cell.angle_beta   90.00
_cell.angle_gamma   90.00
#
_symmetry.space_group_name_H-M   'P 1'
#
loop_
_entity.id
_entity.type
_entity.pdbx_description
1 polymer ?
#
loop_
_entity_poly.entity_id
_entity_poly.type
_entity_poly.pdbx_seq_one_letter_code
_entity_poly.pdbx_strand_id
1 'polypeptide(L)'
;KSTLCAFIRAMLFGMERGRGKAAARDDFSRYEPWEEPAHYAGTLRFVSGGKDFRLTRNFYRNEVSEQLVCESDGECLSIEDGDLKMLLGGIGENIYDNTVSVGQLKSVTDEGLAIELKNYMANYQGSVDGTLDLQAAADHLKSKRKELEQRIRARREKQEVKKQELYSR
;
A
#
# COMPACT_ATOMS: atom_id res chain seq x y z
N LYS A 1 -0.87 -24.41 -5.75
CA LYS A 1 -0.95 -23.76 -4.41
C LYS A 1 -0.29 -22.38 -4.38
N SER A 2 0.92 -22.21 -4.93
CA SER A 2 1.65 -20.92 -4.93
C SER A 2 0.90 -19.80 -5.65
N THR A 3 0.27 -20.08 -6.80
CA THR A 3 -0.53 -19.09 -7.54
C THR A 3 -1.72 -18.58 -6.72
N LEU A 4 -2.40 -19.44 -5.98
CA LEU A 4 -3.52 -19.05 -5.14
C LEU A 4 -3.03 -18.16 -3.97
N CYS A 5 -1.92 -18.53 -3.33
CA CYS A 5 -1.32 -17.69 -2.27
C CYS A 5 -0.90 -16.31 -2.81
N ALA A 6 -0.27 -16.29 -4.00
CA ALA A 6 0.10 -15.04 -4.66
C ALA A 6 -1.15 -14.20 -5.02
N PHE A 7 -2.22 -14.84 -5.48
CA PHE A 7 -3.49 -14.16 -5.76
C PHE A 7 -4.07 -13.51 -4.51
N ILE A 8 -4.19 -14.26 -3.39
CA ILE A 8 -4.74 -13.72 -2.14
C ILE A 8 -3.88 -12.55 -1.65
N ARG A 9 -2.55 -12.70 -1.66
CA ARG A 9 -1.62 -11.65 -1.27
C ARG A 9 -1.79 -10.39 -2.14
N ALA A 10 -1.86 -10.57 -3.47
CA ALA A 10 -2.08 -9.49 -4.41
C ALA A 10 -3.40 -8.77 -4.18
N MET A 11 -4.46 -9.51 -3.90
CA MET A 11 -5.76 -8.91 -3.58
C MET A 11 -5.71 -8.09 -2.29
N LEU A 12 -5.06 -8.58 -1.24
CA LEU A 12 -5.02 -7.89 0.05
C LEU A 12 -4.09 -6.68 0.06
N PHE A 13 -2.88 -6.80 -0.51
CA PHE A 13 -1.82 -5.79 -0.39
C PHE A 13 -1.46 -5.09 -1.71
N GLY A 14 -2.03 -5.55 -2.82
CA GLY A 14 -1.67 -5.05 -4.14
C GLY A 14 -0.45 -5.77 -4.72
N MET A 15 -0.01 -5.32 -5.88
CA MET A 15 1.20 -5.76 -6.54
C MET A 15 2.06 -4.56 -6.93
N GLU A 16 3.28 -4.53 -6.42
CA GLU A 16 4.26 -3.56 -6.87
C GLU A 16 4.89 -4.02 -8.18
N ARG A 17 5.03 -3.07 -9.09
CA ARG A 17 5.67 -3.29 -10.38
C ARG A 17 7.12 -2.82 -10.33
N GLY A 18 8.04 -3.73 -10.55
CA GLY A 18 9.45 -3.42 -10.66
C GLY A 18 9.77 -2.52 -11.88
N ARG A 19 10.85 -1.76 -11.80
CA ARG A 19 11.35 -0.93 -12.90
C ARG A 19 12.66 -1.51 -13.45
N GLY A 20 12.84 -1.41 -14.76
CA GLY A 20 14.06 -1.87 -15.43
C GLY A 20 14.26 -3.39 -15.31
N LYS A 21 15.46 -3.82 -14.91
CA LYS A 21 15.80 -5.26 -14.78
C LYS A 21 15.02 -5.99 -13.69
N ALA A 22 14.53 -5.28 -12.67
CA ALA A 22 13.72 -5.84 -11.61
C ALA A 22 12.33 -6.25 -12.10
N ALA A 23 11.78 -5.55 -13.11
CA ALA A 23 10.47 -5.86 -13.69
C ALA A 23 10.37 -7.28 -14.29
N ALA A 24 11.49 -7.87 -14.72
CA ALA A 24 11.49 -9.21 -15.27
C ALA A 24 11.36 -10.33 -14.21
N ARG A 25 11.43 -9.99 -12.93
CA ARG A 25 11.43 -10.94 -11.81
C ARG A 25 10.40 -10.62 -10.73
N ASP A 26 9.60 -9.56 -10.94
CA ASP A 26 8.54 -9.20 -10.00
C ASP A 26 7.31 -10.13 -10.14
N ASP A 27 6.52 -10.18 -9.09
CA ASP A 27 5.31 -11.01 -9.08
C ASP A 27 4.26 -10.48 -10.06
N PHE A 28 4.25 -9.16 -10.34
CA PHE A 28 3.36 -8.57 -11.33
C PHE A 28 3.57 -9.19 -12.72
N SER A 29 4.80 -9.15 -13.24
CA SER A 29 5.13 -9.71 -14.57
C SER A 29 5.06 -11.24 -14.61
N ARG A 30 5.28 -11.90 -13.47
CA ARG A 30 5.20 -13.35 -13.36
C ARG A 30 3.77 -13.89 -13.50
N TYR A 31 2.78 -13.14 -13.01
CA TYR A 31 1.38 -13.54 -12.99
C TYR A 31 0.52 -12.77 -13.98
N GLU A 32 1.10 -11.84 -14.77
CA GLU A 32 0.40 -11.11 -15.82
C GLU A 32 -0.12 -12.10 -16.88
N PRO A 33 -1.42 -12.04 -17.22
CA PRO A 33 -1.98 -12.91 -18.27
C PRO A 33 -1.31 -12.64 -19.61
N TRP A 34 -0.75 -13.66 -20.22
CA TRP A 34 0.00 -13.54 -21.49
C TRP A 34 -0.90 -13.51 -22.71
N GLU A 35 -2.08 -14.15 -22.65
CA GLU A 35 -3.05 -14.15 -23.75
C GLU A 35 -3.86 -12.83 -23.78
N GLU A 36 -4.33 -12.37 -22.61
CA GLU A 36 -5.19 -11.21 -22.48
C GLU A 36 -4.76 -10.32 -21.29
N PRO A 37 -3.71 -9.51 -21.45
CA PRO A 37 -3.21 -8.63 -20.37
C PRO A 37 -4.25 -7.64 -19.84
N ALA A 38 -5.27 -7.31 -20.64
CA ALA A 38 -6.36 -6.41 -20.21
C ALA A 38 -7.25 -7.04 -19.11
N HIS A 39 -7.30 -8.36 -19.01
CA HIS A 39 -8.06 -9.10 -18.01
C HIS A 39 -7.25 -9.42 -16.73
N TYR A 40 -6.26 -8.58 -16.39
CA TYR A 40 -5.48 -8.75 -15.17
C TYR A 40 -6.20 -8.15 -13.98
N ALA A 41 -7.26 -8.81 -13.55
CA ALA A 41 -8.12 -8.39 -12.47
C ALA A 41 -8.54 -9.57 -11.59
N GLY A 42 -9.04 -9.26 -10.40
CA GLY A 42 -9.53 -10.29 -9.49
C GLY A 42 -10.59 -9.75 -8.54
N THR A 43 -11.35 -10.69 -7.96
CA THR A 43 -12.31 -10.41 -6.90
C THR A 43 -12.11 -11.40 -5.78
N LEU A 44 -11.98 -10.88 -4.56
CA LEU A 44 -11.87 -11.64 -3.33
C LEU A 44 -13.06 -11.31 -2.43
N ARG A 45 -13.77 -12.34 -1.95
CA ARG A 45 -14.79 -12.21 -0.92
C ARG A 45 -14.29 -12.78 0.38
N PHE A 46 -14.54 -12.07 1.47
CA PHE A 46 -14.15 -12.48 2.80
C PHE A 46 -15.12 -11.96 3.86
N VAL A 47 -15.07 -12.55 5.04
CA VAL A 47 -15.89 -12.17 6.19
C VAL A 47 -14.99 -11.54 7.24
N SER A 48 -15.39 -10.39 7.76
CA SER A 48 -14.74 -9.72 8.89
C SER A 48 -15.78 -9.11 9.81
N GLY A 49 -15.65 -9.31 11.13
CA GLY A 49 -16.62 -8.78 12.10
C GLY A 49 -18.07 -9.25 11.88
N GLY A 50 -18.26 -10.41 11.24
CA GLY A 50 -19.59 -10.94 10.94
C GLY A 50 -20.29 -10.32 9.73
N LYS A 51 -19.60 -9.48 8.95
CA LYS A 51 -20.07 -8.88 7.70
C LYS A 51 -19.31 -9.43 6.51
N ASP A 52 -19.99 -9.48 5.35
CA ASP A 52 -19.42 -9.93 4.08
C ASP A 52 -18.82 -8.74 3.33
N PHE A 53 -17.60 -8.91 2.83
CA PHE A 53 -16.87 -7.91 2.06
C PHE A 53 -16.45 -8.46 0.72
N ARG A 54 -16.49 -7.60 -0.29
CA ARG A 54 -16.00 -7.87 -1.63
C ARG A 54 -14.93 -6.86 -2.01
N LEU A 55 -13.73 -7.37 -2.24
CA LEU A 55 -12.59 -6.61 -2.72
C LEU A 55 -12.36 -6.95 -4.19
N THR A 56 -12.42 -5.96 -5.05
CA THR A 56 -12.12 -6.07 -6.48
C THR A 56 -10.89 -5.22 -6.79
N ARG A 57 -9.91 -5.80 -7.48
CA ARG A 57 -8.72 -5.07 -7.96
C ARG A 57 -8.50 -5.36 -9.44
N ASN A 58 -8.20 -4.30 -10.18
CA ASN A 58 -7.73 -4.38 -11.55
C ASN A 58 -6.25 -3.96 -11.58
N PHE A 59 -5.39 -4.85 -12.01
CA PHE A 59 -3.94 -4.64 -12.10
C PHE A 59 -3.52 -4.20 -13.50
N TYR A 60 -4.45 -4.12 -14.45
CA TYR A 60 -4.13 -3.71 -15.81
C TYR A 60 -3.50 -2.33 -15.86
N ARG A 61 -2.37 -2.23 -16.56
CA ARG A 61 -1.49 -1.06 -16.58
C ARG A 61 -2.18 0.27 -16.84
N ASN A 62 -3.15 0.25 -17.75
CA ASN A 62 -3.83 1.45 -18.23
C ASN A 62 -5.10 1.78 -17.44
N GLU A 63 -5.54 0.87 -16.57
CA GLU A 63 -6.80 0.98 -15.84
C GLU A 63 -6.70 0.35 -14.45
N VAL A 64 -5.70 0.79 -13.68
CA VAL A 64 -5.55 0.34 -12.28
C VAL A 64 -6.73 0.89 -11.49
N SER A 65 -7.50 0.00 -10.90
CA SER A 65 -8.62 0.37 -10.03
C SER A 65 -8.78 -0.62 -8.88
N GLU A 66 -9.29 -0.12 -7.76
CA GLU A 66 -9.57 -0.93 -6.60
C GLU A 66 -10.89 -0.50 -5.96
N GLN A 67 -11.65 -1.46 -5.50
CA GLN A 67 -12.93 -1.22 -4.87
C GLN A 67 -13.15 -2.21 -3.73
N LEU A 68 -13.51 -1.70 -2.56
CA LEU A 68 -13.90 -2.46 -1.39
C LEU A 68 -15.35 -2.13 -1.03
N VAL A 69 -16.20 -3.14 -1.00
CA VAL A 69 -17.62 -2.99 -0.72
C VAL A 69 -18.02 -3.93 0.40
N CYS A 70 -18.73 -3.42 1.40
CA CYS A 70 -19.46 -4.24 2.36
C CYS A 70 -20.74 -4.75 1.69
N GLU A 71 -20.82 -6.05 1.38
CA GLU A 71 -22.01 -6.63 0.73
C GLU A 71 -23.22 -6.70 1.68
N SER A 72 -22.99 -6.66 3.00
CA SER A 72 -24.06 -6.67 4.01
C SER A 72 -24.83 -5.34 4.08
N ASP A 73 -24.14 -4.22 3.91
CA ASP A 73 -24.71 -2.88 4.08
C ASP A 73 -24.75 -2.08 2.76
N GLY A 74 -24.03 -2.54 1.74
CA GLY A 74 -23.85 -1.85 0.46
C GLY A 74 -22.88 -0.65 0.54
N GLU A 75 -22.16 -0.48 1.64
CA GLU A 75 -21.21 0.62 1.84
C GLU A 75 -19.93 0.41 1.05
N CYS A 76 -19.48 1.47 0.37
CA CYS A 76 -18.14 1.50 -0.26
C CYS A 76 -17.13 2.03 0.73
N LEU A 77 -16.06 1.26 0.95
CA LEU A 77 -14.98 1.57 1.87
C LEU A 77 -13.73 2.05 1.11
N SER A 78 -12.94 2.90 1.77
CA SER A 78 -11.73 3.46 1.17
C SER A 78 -10.51 2.63 1.55
N ILE A 79 -9.86 2.06 0.54
CA ILE A 79 -8.59 1.33 0.75
C ILE A 79 -7.45 2.31 1.09
N GLU A 80 -7.47 3.49 0.46
CA GLU A 80 -6.46 4.54 0.68
C GLU A 80 -6.48 5.09 2.11
N ASP A 81 -7.66 5.20 2.72
CA ASP A 81 -7.83 5.67 4.11
C ASP A 81 -7.52 4.57 5.15
N GLY A 82 -7.25 3.35 4.69
CA GLY A 82 -6.81 2.24 5.53
C GLY A 82 -7.92 1.34 6.05
N ASP A 83 -9.14 1.44 5.52
CA ASP A 83 -10.28 0.60 5.94
C ASP A 83 -9.97 -0.89 5.77
N LEU A 84 -9.33 -1.27 4.65
CA LEU A 84 -8.92 -2.66 4.44
C LEU A 84 -7.95 -3.15 5.52
N LYS A 85 -6.97 -2.33 5.90
CA LYS A 85 -6.02 -2.66 6.96
C LYS A 85 -6.72 -2.84 8.32
N MET A 86 -7.71 -2.00 8.60
CA MET A 86 -8.52 -2.11 9.81
C MET A 86 -9.34 -3.41 9.82
N LEU A 87 -9.97 -3.79 8.70
CA LEU A 87 -10.70 -5.05 8.56
C LEU A 87 -9.82 -6.28 8.72
N LEU A 88 -8.54 -6.18 8.35
CA LEU A 88 -7.52 -7.22 8.54
C LEU A 88 -6.92 -7.23 9.96
N GLY A 89 -7.49 -6.44 10.91
CA GLY A 89 -6.98 -6.36 12.27
C GLY A 89 -5.63 -5.66 12.40
N GLY A 90 -5.30 -4.74 11.48
CA GLY A 90 -4.03 -4.03 11.47
C GLY A 90 -2.85 -4.82 10.90
N ILE A 91 -3.09 -6.03 10.39
CA ILE A 91 -2.03 -6.87 9.80
C ILE A 91 -1.51 -6.20 8.53
N GLY A 92 -0.20 -5.89 8.52
CA GLY A 92 0.52 -5.42 7.35
C GLY A 92 1.05 -6.57 6.50
N GLU A 93 1.55 -6.23 5.31
CA GLU A 93 2.08 -7.19 4.33
C GLU A 93 3.23 -8.03 4.91
N ASN A 94 4.17 -7.39 5.64
CA ASN A 94 5.30 -8.07 6.25
C ASN A 94 4.86 -9.08 7.33
N ILE A 95 3.87 -8.73 8.15
CA ILE A 95 3.32 -9.65 9.16
C ILE A 95 2.63 -10.83 8.45
N TYR A 96 1.82 -10.56 7.43
CA TYR A 96 1.14 -11.58 6.65
C TYR A 96 2.11 -12.56 6.00
N ASP A 97 3.16 -12.08 5.34
CA ASP A 97 4.16 -12.92 4.65
C ASP A 97 5.00 -13.77 5.62
N ASN A 98 5.17 -13.31 6.86
CA ASN A 98 5.96 -14.03 7.87
C ASN A 98 5.13 -14.91 8.82
N THR A 99 3.80 -14.79 8.81
CA THR A 99 2.92 -15.53 9.72
C THR A 99 1.88 -16.39 9.00
N VAL A 100 1.16 -15.80 8.06
CA VAL A 100 0.03 -16.45 7.38
C VAL A 100 0.47 -17.13 6.08
N SER A 101 1.33 -16.48 5.30
CA SER A 101 1.78 -16.93 3.98
C SER A 101 3.27 -17.24 3.95
N VAL A 102 3.73 -18.09 4.84
CA VAL A 102 5.14 -18.49 4.89
C VAL A 102 5.50 -19.29 3.64
N GLY A 103 6.37 -18.71 2.79
CA GLY A 103 6.85 -19.36 1.56
C GLY A 103 7.81 -20.49 1.84
N GLN A 104 7.92 -21.44 0.90
CA GLN A 104 8.95 -22.48 0.96
C GLN A 104 10.34 -21.83 1.02
N LEU A 105 11.18 -22.29 1.92
CA LEU A 105 12.55 -21.78 2.17
C LEU A 105 12.63 -20.36 2.75
N LYS A 106 11.51 -19.72 3.09
CA LYS A 106 11.46 -18.43 3.82
C LYS A 106 11.26 -18.69 5.32
N SER A 107 12.15 -19.44 5.95
CA SER A 107 12.10 -19.67 7.40
C SER A 107 12.87 -18.65 8.21
N VAL A 108 13.53 -17.69 7.56
CA VAL A 108 14.27 -16.62 8.23
C VAL A 108 13.36 -15.41 8.33
N THR A 109 13.17 -14.94 9.56
CA THR A 109 12.44 -13.71 9.87
C THR A 109 13.07 -12.52 9.11
N ASP A 110 12.30 -11.85 8.27
CA ASP A 110 12.75 -10.71 7.50
C ASP A 110 13.00 -9.50 8.42
N GLU A 111 13.98 -8.66 8.07
CA GLU A 111 14.25 -7.40 8.79
C GLU A 111 13.00 -6.51 8.85
N GLY A 112 12.14 -6.56 7.82
CA GLY A 112 10.86 -5.86 7.77
C GLY A 112 9.95 -6.20 8.94
N LEU A 113 9.83 -7.49 9.31
CA LEU A 113 9.04 -7.92 10.46
C LEU A 113 9.63 -7.39 11.77
N ALA A 114 10.96 -7.40 11.91
CA ALA A 114 11.61 -6.91 13.12
C ALA A 114 11.36 -5.40 13.33
N ILE A 115 11.36 -4.62 12.25
CA ILE A 115 11.04 -3.19 12.29
C ILE A 115 9.57 -2.99 12.65
N GLU A 116 8.66 -3.72 12.03
CA GLU A 116 7.22 -3.61 12.27
C GLU A 116 6.85 -3.99 13.70
N LEU A 117 7.45 -5.06 14.26
CA LEU A 117 7.30 -5.44 15.65
C LEU A 117 7.84 -4.38 16.62
N LYS A 118 9.00 -3.78 16.31
CA LYS A 118 9.53 -2.67 17.12
C LYS A 118 8.57 -1.48 17.12
N ASN A 119 8.02 -1.12 15.96
CA ASN A 119 7.05 -0.02 15.84
C ASN A 119 5.78 -0.34 16.61
N TYR A 120 5.25 -1.57 16.48
CA TYR A 120 4.09 -2.02 17.26
C TYR A 120 4.32 -1.93 18.76
N MET A 121 5.46 -2.43 19.24
CA MET A 121 5.82 -2.35 20.67
C MET A 121 5.99 -0.91 21.14
N ALA A 122 6.61 -0.04 20.34
CA ALA A 122 6.77 1.38 20.66
C ALA A 122 5.42 2.10 20.77
N ASN A 123 4.51 1.81 19.83
CA ASN A 123 3.16 2.38 19.84
C ASN A 123 2.34 1.86 21.04
N TYR A 124 2.45 0.58 21.35
CA TYR A 124 1.78 -0.03 22.51
C TYR A 124 2.27 0.52 23.85
N GLN A 125 3.56 0.83 23.97
CA GLN A 125 4.13 1.45 25.17
C GLN A 125 3.80 2.96 25.29
N GLY A 126 3.56 3.62 24.13
CA GLY A 126 3.29 5.06 24.09
C GLY A 126 1.82 5.45 24.23
N SER A 127 0.89 4.53 24.07
CA SER A 127 -0.55 4.79 24.18
C SER A 127 -1.24 3.72 25.01
N VAL A 128 -2.11 4.14 25.92
CA VAL A 128 -2.89 3.24 26.79
C VAL A 128 -3.77 2.28 25.98
N ASP A 129 -4.15 2.66 24.76
CA ASP A 129 -5.04 1.91 23.86
C ASP A 129 -4.38 1.34 22.60
N GLY A 130 -3.06 1.58 22.38
CA GLY A 130 -2.37 1.09 21.17
C GLY A 130 -2.88 1.67 19.83
N THR A 131 -3.77 2.69 19.89
CA THR A 131 -4.45 3.24 18.71
C THR A 131 -3.65 4.32 17.99
N LEU A 132 -2.61 4.87 18.63
CA LEU A 132 -1.78 5.94 18.05
C LEU A 132 -0.55 5.34 17.34
N ASP A 133 -0.56 5.37 16.03
CA ASP A 133 0.63 5.04 15.23
C ASP A 133 1.56 6.26 15.14
N LEU A 134 2.50 6.34 16.10
CA LEU A 134 3.50 7.40 16.15
C LEU A 134 4.41 7.43 14.93
N GLN A 135 4.69 6.26 14.34
CA GLN A 135 5.54 6.17 13.16
C GLN A 135 4.81 6.70 11.92
N ALA A 136 3.56 6.29 11.72
CA ALA A 136 2.73 6.82 10.64
C ALA A 136 2.55 8.34 10.74
N ALA A 137 2.33 8.85 11.96
CA ALA A 137 2.27 10.30 12.20
C ALA A 137 3.59 11.02 11.86
N ALA A 138 4.73 10.45 12.25
CA ALA A 138 6.05 11.00 11.94
C ALA A 138 6.33 11.00 10.43
N ASP A 139 5.96 9.94 9.72
CA ASP A 139 6.16 9.83 8.28
C ASP A 139 5.21 10.74 7.50
N HIS A 140 3.97 10.90 7.95
CA HIS A 140 3.06 11.90 7.43
C HIS A 140 3.61 13.34 7.59
N LEU A 141 4.14 13.68 8.76
CA LEU A 141 4.76 14.98 8.99
C LEU A 141 6.00 15.21 8.12
N LYS A 142 6.85 14.18 7.91
CA LYS A 142 7.99 14.25 7.00
C LYS A 142 7.54 14.48 5.55
N SER A 143 6.50 13.79 5.09
CA SER A 143 5.92 13.97 3.76
C SER A 143 5.38 15.38 3.57
N LYS A 144 4.62 15.89 4.52
CA LYS A 144 4.09 17.26 4.51
C LYS A 144 5.19 18.31 4.50
N ARG A 145 6.23 18.11 5.29
CA ARG A 145 7.41 18.99 5.29
C ARG A 145 8.05 19.03 3.91
N LYS A 146 8.29 17.87 3.29
CA LYS A 146 8.90 17.78 1.95
C LYS A 146 8.03 18.47 0.87
N GLU A 147 6.73 18.30 0.94
CA GLU A 147 5.78 18.98 0.06
C GLU A 147 5.86 20.51 0.20
N LEU A 148 5.88 21.01 1.45
CA LEU A 148 5.99 22.43 1.72
C LEU A 148 7.34 23.00 1.25
N GLU A 149 8.44 22.29 1.48
CA GLU A 149 9.77 22.69 1.00
C GLU A 149 9.79 22.80 -0.54
N GLN A 150 9.19 21.87 -1.26
CA GLN A 150 9.06 21.94 -2.72
C GLN A 150 8.21 23.13 -3.18
N ARG A 151 7.10 23.40 -2.50
CA ARG A 151 6.24 24.57 -2.80
C ARG A 151 6.97 25.89 -2.55
N ILE A 152 7.75 25.98 -1.49
CA ILE A 152 8.57 27.16 -1.17
C ILE A 152 9.63 27.35 -2.27
N ARG A 153 10.33 26.30 -2.68
CA ARG A 153 11.35 26.35 -3.71
C ARG A 153 10.76 26.82 -5.04
N ALA A 154 9.64 26.25 -5.46
CA ALA A 154 8.96 26.65 -6.69
C ALA A 154 8.47 28.12 -6.66
N ARG A 155 8.05 28.62 -5.48
CA ARG A 155 7.69 30.04 -5.33
C ARG A 155 8.90 30.96 -5.42
N ARG A 156 10.04 30.58 -4.82
CA ARG A 156 11.29 31.36 -4.90
C ARG A 156 11.78 31.46 -6.34
N GLU A 157 11.80 30.35 -7.08
CA GLU A 157 12.18 30.34 -8.50
C GLU A 157 11.29 31.25 -9.35
N LYS A 158 9.98 31.22 -9.14
CA LYS A 158 9.04 32.12 -9.82
C LYS A 158 9.26 33.60 -9.47
N GLN A 159 9.65 33.88 -8.23
CA GLN A 159 9.96 35.27 -7.82
C GLN A 159 11.26 35.76 -8.43
N GLU A 160 12.28 34.90 -8.52
CA GLU A 160 13.56 35.25 -9.14
C GLU A 160 13.39 35.52 -10.64
N VAL A 161 12.63 34.69 -11.36
CA VAL A 161 12.31 34.92 -12.78
C VAL A 161 11.59 36.27 -12.98
N LYS A 162 10.56 36.54 -12.15
CA LYS A 162 9.88 37.83 -12.22
C LYS A 162 10.79 39.04 -11.93
N LYS A 163 11.73 38.88 -11.00
CA LYS A 163 12.72 39.89 -10.68
C LYS A 163 13.64 40.16 -11.87
N GLN A 164 14.13 39.10 -12.51
CA GLN A 164 14.98 39.23 -13.69
C GLN A 164 14.25 39.90 -14.88
N GLU A 165 12.99 39.55 -15.10
CA GLU A 165 12.17 40.20 -16.13
C GLU A 165 11.96 41.71 -15.89
N LEU A 166 11.84 42.12 -14.60
CA LEU A 166 11.71 43.55 -14.25
C LEU A 166 13.02 44.34 -14.39
N TYR A 167 14.19 43.68 -14.22
CA TYR A 167 15.50 44.31 -14.37
C TYR A 167 15.98 44.33 -15.83
N SER A 168 15.36 43.55 -16.72
CA SER A 168 15.70 43.50 -18.15
C SER A 168 14.88 44.45 -19.03
N ARG A 169 13.97 45.23 -18.41
CA ARG A 169 13.22 46.34 -19.02
C ARG A 169 13.85 47.68 -18.67
#